data_46bcfc8bbf73e92204d2bfba1cbaf990
#
_entry.id   46bcfc8bbf73e92204d2bfba1cbaf990
#
_cell.length_a   1.000
_cell.length_b   1.000
_cell.length_c   1.000
_cell.angle_alpha   90.00
_cell.angle_beta   90.00
_cell.angle_gamma   90.00
#
_symmetry.space_group_name_H-M   'P 1'
#
loop_
_entity.id
_entity.type
_entity.pdbx_description
1 polymer ?
#
loop_
_entity_poly.entity_id
_entity_poly.type
_entity_poly.pdbx_seq_one_letter_code
_entity_poly.pdbx_strand_id
1 'polypeptide(L)'
;MARKTVAAALSAMLIAMLLMMSGSVYADPVQDKKSELDRIKSEVQRIDAQLEAVTEQYNLTSLRVEQARDRIAAKEQQLAELNAELEQRKDILGDRLREIYKSGNADILEVITECKSVDDLYTNLDRAQRIGGGDVDIIASVLASREEIEAAKAGIEAEKAELDAAVSQLAAQKNQIEADLARRQSVMSGVEAEVNALIAQEANQAVATPRQNRVTTPRTPPPPPPPYASAVVQVAYAQLGKPYQYAGSGPNVFDCSGLVMYCYAQVGVSLPHSSYMQARCGTPVSYADLQQGDLVFFHGYGHVGMYIGGGQYIHAPQTGDVVRIANLGVRRDFCGAVRINY
;
A
#
# COMPACT_ATOMS: atom_id res chain seq x y z
N MET A 1 -80.01 -43.40 -7.92
CA MET A 1 -79.46 -42.64 -6.81
C MET A 1 -77.93 -42.54 -6.82
N ALA A 2 -77.19 -43.33 -7.60
CA ALA A 2 -75.71 -43.39 -7.56
C ALA A 2 -74.93 -42.20 -8.28
N ARG A 3 -75.64 -41.44 -9.17
CA ARG A 3 -74.96 -40.35 -9.91
C ARG A 3 -74.82 -39.00 -9.15
N LYS A 4 -75.61 -38.81 -8.11
CA LYS A 4 -75.55 -37.56 -7.31
C LYS A 4 -74.46 -37.63 -6.17
N THR A 5 -74.12 -38.81 -5.74
CA THR A 5 -73.07 -39.01 -4.71
C THR A 5 -71.68 -38.92 -5.26
N VAL A 6 -71.40 -39.27 -6.51
CA VAL A 6 -70.11 -39.17 -7.17
C VAL A 6 -69.73 -37.69 -7.46
N ALA A 7 -70.72 -36.87 -7.85
CA ALA A 7 -70.49 -35.45 -8.12
C ALA A 7 -70.17 -34.65 -6.88
N ALA A 8 -70.77 -35.00 -5.73
CA ALA A 8 -70.49 -34.36 -4.45
C ALA A 8 -69.06 -34.72 -3.91
N ALA A 9 -68.63 -35.98 -4.13
CA ALA A 9 -67.25 -36.40 -3.71
C ALA A 9 -66.21 -35.78 -4.61
N LEU A 10 -66.37 -35.59 -5.88
CA LEU A 10 -65.48 -34.90 -6.79
C LEU A 10 -65.36 -33.40 -6.50
N SER A 11 -66.48 -32.74 -6.16
CA SER A 11 -66.43 -31.32 -5.73
C SER A 11 -65.74 -31.10 -4.41
N ALA A 12 -65.87 -31.99 -3.42
CA ALA A 12 -65.19 -31.92 -2.16
C ALA A 12 -63.69 -32.17 -2.31
N MET A 13 -63.29 -33.06 -3.22
CA MET A 13 -61.86 -33.34 -3.50
C MET A 13 -61.19 -32.19 -4.27
N LEU A 14 -61.92 -31.48 -5.16
CA LEU A 14 -61.39 -30.32 -5.88
C LEU A 14 -61.24 -29.11 -4.95
N ILE A 15 -62.14 -28.89 -4.00
CA ILE A 15 -62.04 -27.85 -2.99
C ILE A 15 -60.93 -28.13 -1.99
N ALA A 16 -60.70 -29.38 -1.58
CA ALA A 16 -59.59 -29.78 -0.76
C ALA A 16 -58.23 -29.62 -1.48
N MET A 17 -58.17 -29.86 -2.80
CA MET A 17 -57.00 -29.67 -3.62
C MET A 17 -56.70 -28.19 -3.90
N LEU A 18 -57.73 -27.33 -4.00
CA LEU A 18 -57.56 -25.86 -4.10
C LEU A 18 -57.12 -25.25 -2.76
N LEU A 19 -57.55 -25.79 -1.62
CA LEU A 19 -57.09 -25.37 -0.28
C LEU A 19 -55.65 -25.84 0.05
N MET A 20 -55.20 -26.89 -0.61
CA MET A 20 -53.80 -27.33 -0.47
C MET A 20 -52.83 -26.56 -1.39
N MET A 21 -53.31 -25.86 -2.44
CA MET A 21 -52.49 -25.01 -3.31
C MET A 21 -52.38 -23.54 -2.84
N SER A 22 -53.16 -23.11 -1.86
CA SER A 22 -53.02 -21.81 -1.23
C SER A 22 -52.11 -21.86 0.01
N GLY A 23 -51.05 -22.65 -0.07
CA GLY A 23 -49.86 -22.48 0.78
C GLY A 23 -49.19 -21.21 0.32
N SER A 24 -49.73 -20.06 0.73
CA SER A 24 -49.00 -18.82 0.73
C SER A 24 -47.73 -19.10 1.54
N VAL A 25 -46.61 -19.22 0.85
CA VAL A 25 -45.31 -19.06 1.48
C VAL A 25 -45.33 -17.65 2.07
N TYR A 26 -45.82 -17.51 3.27
CA TYR A 26 -45.54 -16.34 4.08
C TYR A 26 -44.03 -16.38 4.29
N ALA A 27 -43.29 -15.71 3.41
CA ALA A 27 -41.90 -15.41 3.66
C ALA A 27 -41.87 -14.75 5.04
N ASP A 28 -41.16 -15.35 5.96
CA ASP A 28 -41.04 -14.80 7.32
C ASP A 28 -40.32 -13.44 7.20
N PRO A 29 -41.02 -12.31 7.44
CA PRO A 29 -40.44 -10.98 7.26
C PRO A 29 -39.13 -10.79 8.07
N VAL A 30 -38.97 -11.56 9.13
CA VAL A 30 -37.77 -11.56 9.97
C VAL A 30 -36.62 -12.29 9.26
N GLN A 31 -36.91 -13.38 8.55
CA GLN A 31 -35.89 -14.13 7.82
C GLN A 31 -35.40 -13.38 6.57
N ASP A 32 -36.30 -12.68 5.87
CA ASP A 32 -35.95 -11.82 4.73
C ASP A 32 -35.05 -10.67 5.18
N LYS A 33 -35.38 -10.00 6.28
CA LYS A 33 -34.58 -8.92 6.86
C LYS A 33 -33.20 -9.40 7.36
N LYS A 34 -33.13 -10.59 7.94
CA LYS A 34 -31.87 -11.21 8.34
C LYS A 34 -30.97 -11.50 7.15
N SER A 35 -31.56 -12.01 6.06
CA SER A 35 -30.83 -12.29 4.81
C SER A 35 -30.28 -11.00 4.17
N GLU A 36 -31.08 -9.92 4.20
CA GLU A 36 -30.66 -8.60 3.72
C GLU A 36 -29.51 -8.01 4.57
N LEU A 37 -29.61 -8.10 5.89
CA LEU A 37 -28.54 -7.68 6.79
C LEU A 37 -27.23 -8.46 6.53
N ASP A 38 -27.30 -9.77 6.29
CA ASP A 38 -26.14 -10.59 6.01
C ASP A 38 -25.52 -10.24 4.64
N ARG A 39 -26.34 -9.88 3.64
CA ARG A 39 -25.87 -9.34 2.36
C ARG A 39 -25.09 -8.02 2.54
N ILE A 40 -25.68 -7.09 3.29
CA ILE A 40 -25.07 -5.79 3.54
C ILE A 40 -23.74 -5.95 4.30
N LYS A 41 -23.70 -6.79 5.33
CA LYS A 41 -22.45 -7.12 6.04
C LYS A 41 -21.39 -7.65 5.09
N SER A 42 -21.78 -8.57 4.20
CA SER A 42 -20.85 -9.14 3.22
C SER A 42 -20.36 -8.09 2.22
N GLU A 43 -21.22 -7.14 1.82
CA GLU A 43 -20.82 -6.04 0.94
C GLU A 43 -19.85 -5.08 1.63
N VAL A 44 -20.11 -4.69 2.87
CA VAL A 44 -19.19 -3.86 3.66
C VAL A 44 -17.86 -4.54 3.84
N GLN A 45 -17.84 -5.84 4.21
CA GLN A 45 -16.61 -6.61 4.33
C GLN A 45 -15.81 -6.67 3.03
N ARG A 46 -16.49 -6.79 1.89
CA ARG A 46 -15.83 -6.77 0.57
C ARG A 46 -15.23 -5.40 0.25
N ILE A 47 -15.94 -4.32 0.55
CA ILE A 47 -15.43 -2.95 0.35
C ILE A 47 -14.23 -2.71 1.28
N ASP A 48 -14.31 -3.11 2.54
CA ASP A 48 -13.23 -2.97 3.51
C ASP A 48 -11.97 -3.73 3.07
N ALA A 49 -12.11 -4.97 2.56
CA ALA A 49 -11.00 -5.74 2.03
C ALA A 49 -10.38 -5.12 0.76
N GLN A 50 -11.19 -4.55 -0.13
CA GLN A 50 -10.70 -3.82 -1.31
C GLN A 50 -9.96 -2.55 -0.89
N LEU A 51 -10.53 -1.78 0.02
CA LEU A 51 -9.93 -0.56 0.54
C LEU A 51 -8.56 -0.83 1.20
N GLU A 52 -8.47 -1.90 1.98
CA GLU A 52 -7.21 -2.34 2.60
C GLU A 52 -6.16 -2.68 1.55
N ALA A 53 -6.52 -3.48 0.55
CA ALA A 53 -5.60 -3.87 -0.53
C ALA A 53 -5.10 -2.64 -1.33
N VAL A 54 -5.99 -1.70 -1.67
CA VAL A 54 -5.61 -0.48 -2.39
C VAL A 54 -4.77 0.45 -1.51
N THR A 55 -5.06 0.52 -0.20
CA THR A 55 -4.27 1.30 0.76
C THR A 55 -2.83 0.79 0.83
N GLU A 56 -2.64 -0.52 0.93
CA GLU A 56 -1.30 -1.09 0.95
C GLU A 56 -0.55 -0.90 -0.38
N GLN A 57 -1.26 -0.96 -1.51
CA GLN A 57 -0.68 -0.61 -2.81
C GLN A 57 -0.29 0.87 -2.89
N TYR A 58 -1.11 1.76 -2.34
CA TYR A 58 -0.80 3.18 -2.23
C TYR A 58 0.47 3.40 -1.39
N ASN A 59 0.57 2.78 -0.22
CA ASN A 59 1.73 2.89 0.66
C ASN A 59 3.00 2.39 -0.04
N LEU A 60 2.92 1.24 -0.74
CA LEU A 60 4.03 0.69 -1.52
C LEU A 60 4.46 1.64 -2.66
N THR A 61 3.49 2.20 -3.39
CA THR A 61 3.77 3.13 -4.49
C THR A 61 4.37 4.44 -3.95
N SER A 62 3.88 4.93 -2.81
CA SER A 62 4.42 6.12 -2.13
C SER A 62 5.90 5.93 -1.77
N LEU A 63 6.26 4.78 -1.23
CA LEU A 63 7.65 4.44 -0.93
C LEU A 63 8.52 4.40 -2.22
N ARG A 64 8.00 3.84 -3.32
CA ARG A 64 8.71 3.84 -4.62
C ARG A 64 8.95 5.24 -5.16
N VAL A 65 7.97 6.14 -5.00
CA VAL A 65 8.10 7.56 -5.37
C VAL A 65 9.22 8.22 -4.58
N GLU A 66 9.29 7.99 -3.28
CA GLU A 66 10.35 8.51 -2.42
C GLU A 66 11.74 7.99 -2.86
N GLN A 67 11.87 6.68 -3.02
CA GLN A 67 13.12 6.06 -3.48
C GLN A 67 13.55 6.52 -4.88
N ALA A 68 12.62 6.72 -5.80
CA ALA A 68 12.94 7.26 -7.13
C ALA A 68 13.47 8.69 -7.06
N ARG A 69 12.90 9.53 -6.19
CA ARG A 69 13.40 10.90 -5.95
C ARG A 69 14.82 10.89 -5.40
N ASP A 70 15.10 10.01 -4.43
CA ASP A 70 16.46 9.89 -3.86
C ASP A 70 17.47 9.43 -4.91
N ARG A 71 17.09 8.45 -5.77
CA ARG A 71 17.96 7.99 -6.87
C ARG A 71 18.21 9.10 -7.90
N ILE A 72 17.19 9.89 -8.24
CA ILE A 72 17.34 11.03 -9.15
C ILE A 72 18.30 12.05 -8.55
N ALA A 73 18.13 12.43 -7.28
CA ALA A 73 19.01 13.38 -6.61
C ALA A 73 20.48 12.91 -6.59
N ALA A 74 20.72 11.64 -6.28
CA ALA A 74 22.06 11.07 -6.31
C ALA A 74 22.68 11.08 -7.72
N LYS A 75 21.91 10.73 -8.76
CA LYS A 75 22.39 10.78 -10.14
C LYS A 75 22.61 12.21 -10.63
N GLU A 76 21.81 13.18 -10.23
CA GLU A 76 22.01 14.61 -10.54
C GLU A 76 23.31 15.14 -9.91
N GLN A 77 23.62 14.72 -8.68
CA GLN A 77 24.91 15.03 -8.06
C GLN A 77 26.06 14.40 -8.83
N GLN A 78 25.99 13.13 -9.18
CA GLN A 78 27.02 12.45 -9.98
C GLN A 78 27.23 13.15 -11.34
N LEU A 79 26.13 13.58 -12.00
CA LEU A 79 26.21 14.34 -13.23
C LEU A 79 26.93 15.69 -13.06
N ALA A 80 26.72 16.36 -11.93
CA ALA A 80 27.45 17.61 -11.62
C ALA A 80 28.95 17.35 -11.45
N GLU A 81 29.36 16.27 -10.78
CA GLU A 81 30.74 15.86 -10.63
C GLU A 81 31.40 15.53 -11.96
N LEU A 82 30.72 14.75 -12.82
CA LEU A 82 31.22 14.43 -14.17
C LEU A 82 31.39 15.68 -15.05
N ASN A 83 30.46 16.65 -14.96
CA ASN A 83 30.60 17.91 -15.68
C ASN A 83 31.81 18.71 -15.18
N ALA A 84 32.06 18.77 -13.87
CA ALA A 84 33.22 19.45 -13.31
C ALA A 84 34.53 18.79 -13.77
N GLU A 85 34.61 17.46 -13.78
CA GLU A 85 35.74 16.73 -14.35
C GLU A 85 35.95 17.03 -15.85
N LEU A 86 34.87 17.05 -16.62
CA LEU A 86 34.94 17.39 -18.05
C LEU A 86 35.53 18.77 -18.27
N GLU A 87 35.13 19.79 -17.50
CA GLU A 87 35.67 21.14 -17.62
C GLU A 87 37.17 21.17 -17.27
N GLN A 88 37.61 20.47 -16.22
CA GLN A 88 39.05 20.36 -15.91
C GLN A 88 39.84 19.70 -17.08
N ARG A 89 39.31 18.64 -17.68
CA ARG A 89 39.95 17.96 -18.83
C ARG A 89 40.01 18.87 -20.06
N LYS A 90 38.97 19.68 -20.30
CA LYS A 90 38.95 20.70 -21.36
C LYS A 90 39.99 21.79 -21.12
N ASP A 91 40.17 22.23 -19.89
CA ASP A 91 41.18 23.23 -19.54
C ASP A 91 42.60 22.68 -19.83
N ILE A 92 42.87 21.45 -19.42
CA ILE A 92 44.16 20.77 -19.68
C ILE A 92 44.38 20.66 -21.23
N LEU A 93 43.36 20.26 -21.97
CA LEU A 93 43.44 20.20 -23.44
C LEU A 93 43.67 21.57 -24.05
N GLY A 94 42.97 22.62 -23.56
CA GLY A 94 43.13 23.99 -24.00
C GLY A 94 44.56 24.55 -23.75
N ASP A 95 45.16 24.26 -22.60
CA ASP A 95 46.50 24.63 -22.30
C ASP A 95 47.51 23.94 -23.19
N ARG A 96 47.30 22.66 -23.45
CA ARG A 96 48.14 21.87 -24.34
C ARG A 96 48.07 22.36 -25.81
N LEU A 97 46.88 22.69 -26.32
CA LEU A 97 46.69 23.27 -27.62
C LEU A 97 47.39 24.62 -27.77
N ARG A 98 47.42 25.44 -26.73
CA ARG A 98 48.18 26.73 -26.67
C ARG A 98 49.68 26.49 -26.77
N GLU A 99 50.20 25.47 -26.09
CA GLU A 99 51.64 25.11 -26.16
C GLU A 99 52.01 24.63 -27.57
N ILE A 100 51.22 23.74 -28.18
CA ILE A 100 51.41 23.28 -29.55
C ILE A 100 51.42 24.46 -30.52
N TYR A 101 50.48 25.36 -30.39
CA TYR A 101 50.43 26.57 -31.25
C TYR A 101 51.67 27.44 -31.10
N LYS A 102 52.18 27.64 -29.85
CA LYS A 102 53.39 28.43 -29.59
C LYS A 102 54.67 27.75 -30.05
N SER A 103 54.72 26.40 -30.07
CA SER A 103 55.89 25.66 -30.52
C SER A 103 56.08 25.62 -32.03
N GLY A 104 55.09 26.11 -32.81
CA GLY A 104 55.15 26.14 -34.24
C GLY A 104 55.04 24.79 -34.96
N ASN A 105 54.51 23.79 -34.28
CA ASN A 105 54.33 22.45 -34.81
C ASN A 105 53.07 22.42 -35.73
N ALA A 106 53.25 22.74 -37.01
CA ALA A 106 52.17 22.96 -37.97
C ALA A 106 51.35 21.71 -38.24
N ASP A 107 51.97 20.51 -38.15
CA ASP A 107 51.33 19.25 -38.51
C ASP A 107 50.15 18.89 -37.62
N ILE A 108 50.23 19.21 -36.33
CA ILE A 108 49.10 18.97 -35.38
C ILE A 108 47.98 19.98 -35.58
N LEU A 109 48.33 21.25 -35.84
CA LEU A 109 47.36 22.31 -36.11
C LEU A 109 46.58 22.04 -37.40
N GLU A 110 47.19 21.46 -38.41
CA GLU A 110 46.53 21.07 -39.68
C GLU A 110 45.47 19.99 -39.43
N VAL A 111 45.81 18.91 -38.64
CA VAL A 111 44.87 17.86 -38.27
C VAL A 111 43.69 18.41 -37.45
N ILE A 112 43.94 19.31 -36.48
CA ILE A 112 42.90 19.89 -35.64
C ILE A 112 41.98 20.83 -36.45
N THR A 113 42.51 21.63 -37.38
CA THR A 113 41.73 22.57 -38.20
C THR A 113 40.92 21.87 -39.30
N GLU A 114 41.30 20.71 -39.73
CA GLU A 114 40.54 19.86 -40.66
C GLU A 114 39.35 19.16 -39.99
N CYS A 115 39.33 18.97 -38.66
CA CYS A 115 38.27 18.34 -37.94
C CYS A 115 37.08 19.31 -37.73
N LYS A 116 35.91 18.95 -38.26
CA LYS A 116 34.66 19.72 -38.09
C LYS A 116 33.91 19.35 -36.81
N SER A 117 34.27 18.23 -36.20
CA SER A 117 33.68 17.74 -34.96
C SER A 117 34.74 17.02 -34.10
N VAL A 118 34.40 16.79 -32.84
CA VAL A 118 35.25 15.99 -31.93
C VAL A 118 35.31 14.53 -32.38
N ASP A 119 34.29 14.04 -33.06
CA ASP A 119 34.25 12.70 -33.66
C ASP A 119 35.17 12.60 -34.87
N ASP A 120 35.29 13.67 -35.69
CA ASP A 120 36.27 13.76 -36.78
C ASP A 120 37.70 13.74 -36.21
N LEU A 121 37.93 14.39 -35.09
CA LEU A 121 39.20 14.39 -34.40
C LEU A 121 39.57 12.97 -33.92
N TYR A 122 38.60 12.21 -33.39
CA TYR A 122 38.79 10.82 -33.00
C TYR A 122 39.16 9.91 -34.19
N THR A 123 38.46 10.07 -35.31
CA THR A 123 38.74 9.28 -36.53
C THR A 123 40.12 9.61 -37.13
N ASN A 124 40.60 10.85 -36.96
CA ASN A 124 41.95 11.27 -37.38
C ASN A 124 43.02 11.06 -36.31
N LEU A 125 42.66 10.53 -35.14
CA LEU A 125 43.54 10.29 -34.00
C LEU A 125 44.71 9.32 -34.34
N ASP A 126 44.47 8.34 -35.22
CA ASP A 126 45.50 7.43 -35.73
C ASP A 126 46.65 8.15 -36.48
N ARG A 127 46.32 9.30 -37.09
CA ARG A 127 47.33 10.24 -37.65
C ARG A 127 48.04 11.00 -36.52
N ALA A 128 47.33 11.43 -35.51
CA ALA A 128 47.87 12.18 -34.39
C ALA A 128 48.74 11.31 -33.45
N GLN A 129 48.50 10.00 -33.32
CA GLN A 129 49.33 9.05 -32.55
C GLN A 129 50.80 9.01 -32.98
N ARG A 130 51.10 9.36 -34.24
CA ARG A 130 52.47 9.46 -34.72
C ARG A 130 53.23 10.71 -34.28
N ILE A 131 52.52 11.69 -33.66
CA ILE A 131 53.06 13.02 -33.41
C ILE A 131 53.26 13.29 -31.91
N GLY A 132 52.61 12.56 -31.01
CA GLY A 132 52.81 12.67 -29.56
C GLY A 132 51.77 11.91 -28.75
N GLY A 133 52.15 10.79 -28.15
CA GLY A 133 51.25 9.87 -27.46
C GLY A 133 50.43 10.46 -26.31
N GLY A 134 50.89 11.53 -25.66
CA GLY A 134 50.17 12.16 -24.53
C GLY A 134 48.95 13.00 -24.91
N ASP A 135 48.94 13.58 -26.09
CA ASP A 135 47.85 14.47 -26.57
C ASP A 135 46.60 13.66 -26.95
N VAL A 136 46.84 12.45 -27.49
CA VAL A 136 45.80 11.48 -27.83
C VAL A 136 45.03 11.03 -26.61
N ASP A 137 45.72 10.76 -25.50
CA ASP A 137 45.12 10.30 -24.27
C ASP A 137 44.22 11.38 -23.63
N ILE A 138 44.59 12.66 -23.73
CA ILE A 138 43.79 13.79 -23.25
C ILE A 138 42.47 13.87 -24.07
N ILE A 139 42.56 13.82 -25.39
CA ILE A 139 41.39 13.88 -26.29
C ILE A 139 40.46 12.69 -26.01
N ALA A 140 41.02 11.48 -25.96
CA ALA A 140 40.28 10.25 -25.65
C ALA A 140 39.56 10.37 -24.27
N SER A 141 40.21 10.96 -23.28
CA SER A 141 39.59 11.16 -21.95
C SER A 141 38.44 12.16 -21.98
N VAL A 142 38.52 13.23 -22.77
CA VAL A 142 37.43 14.21 -22.96
C VAL A 142 36.22 13.55 -23.64
N LEU A 143 36.47 12.74 -24.67
CA LEU A 143 35.39 12.02 -25.37
C LEU A 143 34.70 11.00 -24.47
N ALA A 144 35.46 10.20 -23.73
CA ALA A 144 34.92 9.25 -22.77
C ALA A 144 34.06 9.93 -21.69
N SER A 145 34.52 11.08 -21.15
CA SER A 145 33.73 11.86 -20.20
C SER A 145 32.42 12.39 -20.80
N ARG A 146 32.40 12.81 -22.06
CA ARG A 146 31.17 13.24 -22.74
C ARG A 146 30.20 12.08 -22.91
N GLU A 147 30.66 10.91 -23.31
CA GLU A 147 29.84 9.70 -23.45
C GLU A 147 29.24 9.30 -22.08
N GLU A 148 30.03 9.33 -21.02
CA GLU A 148 29.59 9.05 -19.67
C GLU A 148 28.50 10.05 -19.18
N ILE A 149 28.67 11.35 -19.50
CA ILE A 149 27.69 12.39 -19.21
C ILE A 149 26.37 12.13 -19.96
N GLU A 150 26.41 11.81 -21.24
CA GLU A 150 25.20 11.52 -22.02
C GLU A 150 24.50 10.24 -21.50
N ALA A 151 25.24 9.21 -21.10
CA ALA A 151 24.69 8.02 -20.46
C ALA A 151 24.05 8.36 -19.10
N ALA A 152 24.69 9.21 -18.29
CA ALA A 152 24.14 9.67 -17.00
C ALA A 152 22.85 10.46 -17.20
N LYS A 153 22.80 11.37 -18.18
CA LYS A 153 21.57 12.12 -18.51
C LYS A 153 20.44 11.18 -18.95
N ALA A 154 20.71 10.25 -19.84
CA ALA A 154 19.72 9.26 -20.28
C ALA A 154 19.19 8.44 -19.08
N GLY A 155 20.07 8.07 -18.16
CA GLY A 155 19.70 7.37 -16.93
C GLY A 155 18.81 8.22 -16.00
N ILE A 156 19.03 9.53 -15.91
CA ILE A 156 18.17 10.44 -15.14
C ILE A 156 16.78 10.57 -15.79
N GLU A 157 16.71 10.73 -17.10
CA GLU A 157 15.43 10.80 -17.82
C GLU A 157 14.60 9.52 -17.69
N ALA A 158 15.24 8.35 -17.70
CA ALA A 158 14.57 7.08 -17.46
C ALA A 158 13.98 7.01 -16.04
N GLU A 159 14.72 7.43 -15.01
CA GLU A 159 14.22 7.49 -13.62
C GLU A 159 13.08 8.49 -13.47
N LYS A 160 13.14 9.65 -14.15
CA LYS A 160 12.06 10.65 -14.15
C LYS A 160 10.79 10.09 -14.78
N ALA A 161 10.90 9.35 -15.88
CA ALA A 161 9.75 8.69 -16.50
C ALA A 161 9.12 7.63 -15.58
N GLU A 162 9.93 6.84 -14.86
CA GLU A 162 9.44 5.90 -13.84
C GLU A 162 8.74 6.65 -12.68
N LEU A 163 9.30 7.75 -12.22
CA LEU A 163 8.71 8.60 -11.18
C LEU A 163 7.34 9.15 -11.62
N ASP A 164 7.22 9.68 -12.83
CA ASP A 164 5.98 10.22 -13.36
C ASP A 164 4.90 9.14 -13.49
N ALA A 165 5.27 7.94 -13.92
CA ALA A 165 4.36 6.80 -13.97
C ALA A 165 3.89 6.41 -12.54
N ALA A 166 4.81 6.36 -11.57
CA ALA A 166 4.49 6.04 -10.17
C ALA A 166 3.59 7.12 -9.53
N VAL A 167 3.83 8.39 -9.79
CA VAL A 167 2.99 9.52 -9.31
C VAL A 167 1.58 9.43 -9.92
N SER A 168 1.48 9.11 -11.21
CA SER A 168 0.18 8.91 -11.87
C SER A 168 -0.59 7.73 -11.27
N GLN A 169 0.10 6.62 -10.99
CA GLN A 169 -0.48 5.47 -10.31
C GLN A 169 -0.95 5.84 -8.90
N LEU A 170 -0.16 6.61 -8.15
CA LEU A 170 -0.51 7.08 -6.82
C LEU A 170 -1.79 7.90 -6.82
N ALA A 171 -1.95 8.82 -7.79
CA ALA A 171 -3.16 9.62 -7.95
C ALA A 171 -4.39 8.74 -8.26
N ALA A 172 -4.24 7.75 -9.14
CA ALA A 172 -5.32 6.81 -9.45
C ALA A 172 -5.73 5.97 -8.23
N GLN A 173 -4.77 5.47 -7.46
CA GLN A 173 -5.02 4.71 -6.23
C GLN A 173 -5.72 5.57 -5.17
N LYS A 174 -5.30 6.83 -4.99
CA LYS A 174 -5.97 7.78 -4.09
C LYS A 174 -7.43 7.98 -4.49
N ASN A 175 -7.72 8.23 -5.77
CA ASN A 175 -9.08 8.38 -6.27
C ASN A 175 -9.93 7.11 -6.04
N GLN A 176 -9.32 5.94 -6.19
CA GLN A 176 -9.98 4.66 -5.92
C GLN A 176 -10.34 4.53 -4.43
N ILE A 177 -9.42 4.86 -3.53
CA ILE A 177 -9.65 4.87 -2.08
C ILE A 177 -10.80 5.82 -1.72
N GLU A 178 -10.81 7.03 -2.26
CA GLU A 178 -11.85 8.03 -2.01
C GLU A 178 -13.24 7.53 -2.50
N ALA A 179 -13.28 6.89 -3.67
CA ALA A 179 -14.52 6.31 -4.21
C ALA A 179 -15.04 5.13 -3.35
N ASP A 180 -14.14 4.25 -2.91
CA ASP A 180 -14.50 3.11 -2.06
C ASP A 180 -14.95 3.57 -0.67
N LEU A 181 -14.33 4.60 -0.10
CA LEU A 181 -14.77 5.23 1.15
C LEU A 181 -16.18 5.85 1.00
N ALA A 182 -16.44 6.57 -0.08
CA ALA A 182 -17.77 7.14 -0.35
C ALA A 182 -18.82 6.05 -0.53
N ARG A 183 -18.49 4.98 -1.24
CA ARG A 183 -19.38 3.81 -1.40
C ARG A 183 -19.68 3.15 -0.06
N ARG A 184 -18.66 2.91 0.77
CA ARG A 184 -18.82 2.36 2.12
C ARG A 184 -19.74 3.24 2.97
N GLN A 185 -19.54 4.55 2.95
CA GLN A 185 -20.36 5.50 3.69
C GLN A 185 -21.83 5.46 3.22
N SER A 186 -22.05 5.37 1.91
CA SER A 186 -23.41 5.24 1.35
C SER A 186 -24.12 3.96 1.80
N VAL A 187 -23.42 2.83 1.81
CA VAL A 187 -23.96 1.55 2.29
C VAL A 187 -24.31 1.64 3.77
N MET A 188 -23.40 2.19 4.60
CA MET A 188 -23.62 2.32 6.04
C MET A 188 -24.77 3.25 6.38
N SER A 189 -24.91 4.41 5.72
CA SER A 189 -26.02 5.33 5.95
C SER A 189 -27.37 4.74 5.52
N GLY A 190 -27.38 3.92 4.48
CA GLY A 190 -28.58 3.14 4.11
C GLY A 190 -29.02 2.18 5.22
N VAL A 191 -28.07 1.47 5.82
CA VAL A 191 -28.33 0.57 6.96
C VAL A 191 -28.87 1.33 8.18
N GLU A 192 -28.24 2.45 8.52
CA GLU A 192 -28.67 3.29 9.65
C GLU A 192 -30.10 3.80 9.46
N ALA A 193 -30.45 4.24 8.23
CA ALA A 193 -31.80 4.70 7.89
C ALA A 193 -32.82 3.56 8.04
N GLU A 194 -32.49 2.35 7.58
CA GLU A 194 -33.36 1.19 7.70
C GLU A 194 -33.55 0.72 9.15
N VAL A 195 -32.47 0.66 9.93
CA VAL A 195 -32.53 0.33 11.36
C VAL A 195 -33.38 1.33 12.11
N ASN A 196 -33.24 2.64 11.84
CA ASN A 196 -34.04 3.67 12.48
C ASN A 196 -35.54 3.55 12.07
N ALA A 197 -35.83 3.21 10.83
CA ALA A 197 -37.21 2.95 10.38
C ALA A 197 -37.83 1.74 11.09
N LEU A 198 -37.08 0.66 11.28
CA LEU A 198 -37.54 -0.52 12.03
C LEU A 198 -37.79 -0.21 13.50
N ILE A 199 -36.87 0.54 14.14
CA ILE A 199 -37.05 0.99 15.55
C ILE A 199 -38.29 1.86 15.69
N ALA A 200 -38.54 2.78 14.75
CA ALA A 200 -39.73 3.61 14.72
C ALA A 200 -41.01 2.78 14.53
N GLN A 201 -40.99 1.77 13.68
CA GLN A 201 -42.09 0.84 13.45
C GLN A 201 -42.38 0.00 14.71
N GLU A 202 -41.35 -0.56 15.36
CA GLU A 202 -41.50 -1.29 16.62
C GLU A 202 -42.01 -0.39 17.75
N ALA A 203 -41.54 0.86 17.82
CA ALA A 203 -42.01 1.82 18.83
C ALA A 203 -43.52 2.15 18.67
N ASN A 204 -43.98 2.26 17.42
CA ASN A 204 -45.40 2.46 17.10
C ASN A 204 -46.27 1.22 17.40
N GLN A 205 -45.71 0.03 17.33
CA GLN A 205 -46.38 -1.23 17.69
C GLN A 205 -46.32 -1.51 19.20
N ALA A 206 -45.31 -0.98 19.91
CA ALA A 206 -45.02 -1.25 21.32
C ALA A 206 -45.68 -0.28 22.30
N VAL A 207 -46.70 0.49 21.90
CA VAL A 207 -47.49 1.35 22.85
C VAL A 207 -48.20 0.54 23.96
N ALA A 208 -48.01 -0.79 24.02
CA ALA A 208 -48.68 -1.70 24.96
C ALA A 208 -47.82 -2.34 26.06
N THR A 209 -46.49 -2.11 26.14
CA THR A 209 -45.67 -2.71 27.23
C THR A 209 -44.51 -1.82 27.69
N PRO A 210 -44.28 -1.65 29.01
CA PRO A 210 -43.21 -0.80 29.51
C PRO A 210 -41.83 -1.44 29.23
N ARG A 211 -40.96 -0.72 28.50
CA ARG A 211 -39.57 -1.12 28.23
C ARG A 211 -38.69 -0.91 29.45
N GLN A 212 -37.98 -1.94 29.86
CA GLN A 212 -36.83 -1.82 30.73
C GLN A 212 -35.67 -1.07 30.06
N ASN A 213 -35.11 -0.10 30.75
CA ASN A 213 -33.98 0.73 30.35
C ASN A 213 -32.78 -0.13 29.84
N ARG A 214 -32.39 0.05 28.58
CA ARG A 214 -31.12 -0.45 28.07
C ARG A 214 -29.99 0.39 28.66
N VAL A 215 -29.30 -0.15 29.63
CA VAL A 215 -28.06 0.41 30.18
C VAL A 215 -27.02 0.41 29.06
N THR A 216 -26.60 1.57 28.60
CA THR A 216 -25.39 1.73 27.80
C THR A 216 -24.20 1.34 28.68
N THR A 217 -23.59 0.21 28.40
CA THR A 217 -22.35 -0.19 29.07
C THR A 217 -21.26 0.84 28.78
N PRO A 218 -20.61 1.42 29.78
CA PRO A 218 -19.45 2.28 29.58
C PRO A 218 -18.37 1.49 28.84
N ARG A 219 -17.75 2.14 27.84
CA ARG A 219 -16.62 1.54 27.10
C ARG A 219 -15.50 1.24 28.10
N THR A 220 -15.25 -0.02 28.38
CA THR A 220 -14.17 -0.43 29.29
C THR A 220 -12.83 0.08 28.73
N PRO A 221 -11.97 0.74 29.52
CA PRO A 221 -10.65 1.13 29.08
C PRO A 221 -9.87 -0.09 28.56
N PRO A 222 -8.98 0.10 27.58
CA PRO A 222 -8.15 -1.00 27.07
C PRO A 222 -7.40 -1.68 28.21
N PRO A 223 -7.20 -3.00 28.16
CA PRO A 223 -6.44 -3.70 29.17
C PRO A 223 -4.99 -3.19 29.19
N PRO A 224 -4.36 -3.06 30.37
CA PRO A 224 -2.93 -2.75 30.45
C PRO A 224 -2.09 -3.87 29.83
N PRO A 225 -0.85 -3.56 29.34
CA PRO A 225 0.04 -4.56 28.83
C PRO A 225 0.44 -5.55 29.94
N PRO A 226 0.68 -6.83 29.59
CA PRO A 226 1.20 -7.81 30.56
C PRO A 226 2.55 -7.32 31.13
N PRO A 227 2.89 -7.62 32.39
CA PRO A 227 4.14 -7.18 33.01
C PRO A 227 5.43 -7.65 32.30
N TYR A 228 5.33 -8.69 31.50
CA TYR A 228 6.43 -9.28 30.73
C TYR A 228 6.37 -8.93 29.22
N ALA A 229 5.57 -7.91 28.85
CA ALA A 229 5.49 -7.49 27.46
C ALA A 229 6.82 -6.90 26.97
N SER A 230 7.24 -7.24 25.75
CA SER A 230 8.40 -6.62 25.10
C SER A 230 8.17 -5.11 24.90
N ALA A 231 9.25 -4.35 24.79
CA ALA A 231 9.17 -2.89 24.65
C ALA A 231 8.26 -2.45 23.50
N VAL A 232 8.37 -3.07 22.33
CA VAL A 232 7.53 -2.75 21.18
C VAL A 232 6.06 -3.08 21.40
N VAL A 233 5.77 -4.16 22.13
CA VAL A 233 4.39 -4.55 22.49
C VAL A 233 3.79 -3.55 23.48
N GLN A 234 4.56 -3.04 24.44
CA GLN A 234 4.10 -1.97 25.34
C GLN A 234 3.69 -0.72 24.56
N VAL A 235 4.50 -0.32 23.56
CA VAL A 235 4.14 0.79 22.68
C VAL A 235 2.83 0.51 21.93
N ALA A 236 2.63 -0.70 21.41
CA ALA A 236 1.41 -1.09 20.69
C ALA A 236 0.17 -1.03 21.60
N TYR A 237 0.27 -1.48 22.85
CA TYR A 237 -0.80 -1.35 23.83
C TYR A 237 -1.21 0.11 24.09
N ALA A 238 -0.26 1.04 24.08
CA ALA A 238 -0.54 2.47 24.24
C ALA A 238 -1.30 3.08 23.04
N GLN A 239 -1.40 2.37 21.93
CA GLN A 239 -2.16 2.82 20.75
C GLN A 239 -3.61 2.30 20.73
N LEU A 240 -3.99 1.39 21.63
CA LEU A 240 -5.34 0.82 21.67
C LEU A 240 -6.42 1.90 21.74
N GLY A 241 -7.47 1.72 20.97
CA GLY A 241 -8.61 2.64 20.89
C GLY A 241 -8.41 3.84 19.95
N LYS A 242 -7.22 4.05 19.38
CA LYS A 242 -6.99 5.10 18.39
C LYS A 242 -7.64 4.74 17.05
N PRO A 243 -8.20 5.75 16.33
CA PRO A 243 -8.93 5.47 15.09
C PRO A 243 -8.05 4.89 13.99
N TYR A 244 -8.65 4.02 13.18
CA TYR A 244 -8.09 3.67 11.88
C TYR A 244 -8.26 4.83 10.89
N GLN A 245 -7.21 5.12 10.14
CA GLN A 245 -7.25 5.98 8.97
C GLN A 245 -6.30 5.41 7.90
N TYR A 246 -6.74 5.35 6.64
CA TYR A 246 -5.87 4.90 5.56
C TYR A 246 -4.61 5.79 5.47
N ALA A 247 -3.47 5.21 5.13
CA ALA A 247 -2.15 5.85 5.13
C ALA A 247 -1.80 6.54 6.47
N GLY A 248 -2.46 6.17 7.57
CA GLY A 248 -2.21 6.69 8.91
C GLY A 248 -0.97 6.07 9.53
N SER A 249 0.02 6.90 9.90
CA SER A 249 1.32 6.50 10.45
C SER A 249 1.55 6.93 11.90
N GLY A 250 0.47 7.38 12.58
CA GLY A 250 0.53 7.82 13.98
C GLY A 250 0.87 9.32 14.14
N PRO A 251 0.92 9.82 15.38
CA PRO A 251 0.60 9.12 16.63
C PRO A 251 -0.90 9.03 16.96
N ASN A 252 -1.79 9.71 16.22
CA ASN A 252 -3.20 9.86 16.56
C ASN A 252 -4.12 8.88 15.80
N VAL A 253 -3.72 8.50 14.60
CA VAL A 253 -4.47 7.62 13.69
C VAL A 253 -3.50 6.65 13.00
N PHE A 254 -3.97 5.47 12.65
CA PHE A 254 -3.14 4.40 12.09
C PHE A 254 -3.87 3.61 11.01
N ASP A 255 -3.14 3.20 9.97
CA ASP A 255 -3.48 1.99 9.22
C ASP A 255 -2.70 0.78 9.78
N CYS A 256 -2.87 -0.41 9.20
CA CYS A 256 -2.27 -1.63 9.73
C CYS A 256 -0.74 -1.58 9.74
N SER A 257 -0.11 -1.21 8.63
CA SER A 257 1.34 -1.14 8.47
C SER A 257 1.95 0.09 9.16
N GLY A 258 1.22 1.21 9.20
CA GLY A 258 1.61 2.42 9.91
C GLY A 258 1.66 2.24 11.42
N LEU A 259 0.74 1.46 12.01
CA LEU A 259 0.80 1.08 13.42
C LEU A 259 2.09 0.33 13.74
N VAL A 260 2.42 -0.68 12.96
CA VAL A 260 3.64 -1.47 13.13
C VAL A 260 4.88 -0.60 12.96
N MET A 261 4.95 0.18 11.89
CA MET A 261 6.04 1.13 11.62
C MET A 261 6.25 2.08 12.80
N TYR A 262 5.17 2.70 13.29
CA TYR A 262 5.23 3.61 14.43
C TYR A 262 5.75 2.92 15.70
N CYS A 263 5.22 1.75 16.04
CA CYS A 263 5.62 1.03 17.25
C CYS A 263 7.11 0.65 17.24
N TYR A 264 7.61 0.18 16.11
CA TYR A 264 9.01 -0.18 15.96
C TYR A 264 9.94 1.05 15.95
N ALA A 265 9.50 2.17 15.37
CA ALA A 265 10.26 3.43 15.43
C ALA A 265 10.48 3.93 16.85
N GLN A 266 9.52 3.72 17.77
CA GLN A 266 9.68 4.10 19.18
C GLN A 266 10.73 3.26 19.93
N VAL A 267 11.13 2.12 19.38
CA VAL A 267 12.21 1.28 19.93
C VAL A 267 13.47 1.32 19.06
N GLY A 268 13.57 2.33 18.16
CA GLY A 268 14.77 2.59 17.35
C GLY A 268 14.88 1.78 16.06
N VAL A 269 13.82 1.09 15.63
CA VAL A 269 13.79 0.29 14.41
C VAL A 269 12.96 0.96 13.35
N SER A 270 13.56 1.27 12.19
CA SER A 270 12.86 1.84 11.04
C SER A 270 12.28 0.72 10.18
N LEU A 271 10.96 0.74 9.96
CA LEU A 271 10.25 -0.16 9.05
C LEU A 271 9.55 0.66 7.96
N PRO A 272 9.41 0.11 6.74
CA PRO A 272 8.66 0.77 5.68
C PRO A 272 7.17 0.81 5.99
N HIS A 273 6.45 1.84 5.49
CA HIS A 273 5.00 1.95 5.60
C HIS A 273 4.32 1.11 4.51
N SER A 274 4.50 -0.20 4.59
CA SER A 274 3.82 -1.19 3.73
C SER A 274 3.95 -2.58 4.34
N SER A 275 2.84 -3.29 4.51
CA SER A 275 2.81 -4.65 5.03
C SER A 275 3.58 -5.62 4.13
N TYR A 276 3.51 -5.47 2.81
CA TYR A 276 4.29 -6.26 1.86
C TYR A 276 5.80 -6.11 2.03
N MET A 277 6.26 -4.89 2.33
CA MET A 277 7.68 -4.62 2.56
C MET A 277 8.09 -5.06 3.96
N GLN A 278 7.26 -4.85 4.97
CA GLN A 278 7.50 -5.30 6.35
C GLN A 278 7.67 -6.82 6.43
N ALA A 279 6.93 -7.58 5.62
CA ALA A 279 7.10 -9.03 5.52
C ALA A 279 8.50 -9.49 5.04
N ARG A 280 9.30 -8.57 4.50
CA ARG A 280 10.67 -8.82 4.02
C ARG A 280 11.74 -8.26 4.96
N CYS A 281 11.35 -7.56 6.03
CA CYS A 281 12.28 -6.89 6.95
C CYS A 281 12.78 -7.79 8.08
N GLY A 282 12.35 -9.03 8.16
CA GLY A 282 12.70 -9.94 9.25
C GLY A 282 12.92 -11.37 8.84
N THR A 283 13.17 -12.21 9.83
CA THR A 283 13.32 -13.66 9.65
C THR A 283 11.93 -14.33 9.71
N PRO A 284 11.55 -15.16 8.72
CA PRO A 284 10.31 -15.91 8.77
C PRO A 284 10.17 -16.77 10.02
N VAL A 285 8.97 -16.78 10.62
CA VAL A 285 8.67 -17.51 11.85
C VAL A 285 7.46 -18.42 11.62
N SER A 286 7.53 -19.65 12.11
CA SER A 286 6.38 -20.55 12.08
C SER A 286 5.31 -20.13 13.10
N TYR A 287 4.07 -20.55 12.88
CA TYR A 287 2.97 -20.25 13.80
C TYR A 287 3.25 -20.76 15.23
N ALA A 288 3.93 -21.90 15.36
CA ALA A 288 4.26 -22.51 16.65
C ALA A 288 5.37 -21.76 17.43
N ASP A 289 6.22 -21.01 16.70
CA ASP A 289 7.40 -20.32 17.25
C ASP A 289 7.16 -18.81 17.47
N LEU A 290 5.89 -18.36 17.36
CA LEU A 290 5.51 -16.96 17.52
C LEU A 290 5.89 -16.43 18.91
N GLN A 291 6.55 -15.28 18.93
CA GLN A 291 6.92 -14.53 20.13
C GLN A 291 6.37 -13.11 20.07
N GLN A 292 6.26 -12.48 21.24
CA GLN A 292 5.79 -11.10 21.34
C GLN A 292 6.67 -10.15 20.50
N GLY A 293 6.00 -9.32 19.72
CA GLY A 293 6.63 -8.42 18.75
C GLY A 293 6.65 -8.98 17.33
N ASP A 294 6.55 -10.31 17.11
CA ASP A 294 6.51 -10.85 15.76
C ASP A 294 5.37 -10.24 14.95
N LEU A 295 5.63 -9.96 13.69
CA LEU A 295 4.63 -9.47 12.76
C LEU A 295 3.85 -10.65 12.18
N VAL A 296 2.54 -10.58 12.22
CA VAL A 296 1.64 -11.60 11.68
C VAL A 296 0.87 -11.01 10.51
N PHE A 297 0.82 -11.75 9.39
CA PHE A 297 0.28 -11.28 8.12
C PHE A 297 -0.95 -12.05 7.69
N PHE A 298 -1.83 -11.34 6.98
CA PHE A 298 -3.12 -11.83 6.50
C PHE A 298 -3.36 -11.34 5.06
N HIS A 299 -4.41 -11.87 4.38
CA HIS A 299 -4.84 -11.44 3.04
C HIS A 299 -3.69 -11.42 2.01
N GLY A 300 -2.83 -12.47 2.00
CA GLY A 300 -1.69 -12.51 1.09
C GLY A 300 -0.67 -11.39 1.34
N TYR A 301 -0.41 -11.07 2.61
CA TYR A 301 0.44 -9.97 3.08
C TYR A 301 -0.15 -8.56 2.93
N GLY A 302 -1.42 -8.43 2.53
CA GLY A 302 -2.10 -7.14 2.44
C GLY A 302 -2.52 -6.54 3.79
N HIS A 303 -2.41 -7.30 4.89
CA HIS A 303 -2.68 -6.84 6.25
C HIS A 303 -1.64 -7.34 7.23
N VAL A 304 -1.35 -6.53 8.25
CA VAL A 304 -0.37 -6.85 9.28
C VAL A 304 -0.87 -6.51 10.68
N GLY A 305 -0.45 -7.30 11.65
CA GLY A 305 -0.59 -7.00 13.08
C GLY A 305 0.65 -7.44 13.84
N MET A 306 0.73 -7.04 15.10
CA MET A 306 1.81 -7.37 16.02
C MET A 306 1.36 -8.44 17.01
N TYR A 307 2.01 -9.58 17.03
CA TYR A 307 1.71 -10.66 17.98
C TYR A 307 2.09 -10.25 19.41
N ILE A 308 1.17 -10.44 20.36
CA ILE A 308 1.33 -10.01 21.75
C ILE A 308 1.39 -11.18 22.75
N GLY A 309 1.44 -12.43 22.25
CA GLY A 309 1.38 -13.62 23.06
C GLY A 309 -0.04 -14.17 23.24
N GLY A 310 -0.14 -15.42 23.76
CA GLY A 310 -1.44 -16.04 24.08
C GLY A 310 -2.38 -16.24 22.88
N GLY A 311 -1.85 -16.33 21.66
CA GLY A 311 -2.67 -16.44 20.46
C GLY A 311 -3.37 -15.13 20.05
N GLN A 312 -2.90 -13.99 20.54
CA GLN A 312 -3.49 -12.66 20.29
C GLN A 312 -2.51 -11.74 19.56
N TYR A 313 -3.07 -10.76 18.83
CA TYR A 313 -2.30 -9.73 18.14
C TYR A 313 -3.02 -8.38 18.22
N ILE A 314 -2.26 -7.28 18.15
CA ILE A 314 -2.77 -5.90 18.04
C ILE A 314 -2.67 -5.49 16.58
N HIS A 315 -3.73 -4.87 16.07
CA HIS A 315 -3.77 -4.31 14.72
C HIS A 315 -4.69 -3.09 14.62
N ALA A 316 -4.54 -2.30 13.57
CA ALA A 316 -5.50 -1.32 13.10
C ALA A 316 -6.31 -1.97 11.97
N PRO A 317 -7.57 -2.36 12.18
CA PRO A 317 -8.26 -3.29 11.28
C PRO A 317 -8.76 -2.66 9.99
N GLN A 318 -9.54 -1.57 10.05
CA GLN A 318 -10.20 -0.98 8.88
C GLN A 318 -10.84 0.37 9.22
N THR A 319 -11.27 1.10 8.18
CA THR A 319 -11.99 2.38 8.31
C THR A 319 -13.24 2.26 9.19
N GLY A 320 -13.37 3.17 10.16
CA GLY A 320 -14.48 3.20 11.12
C GLY A 320 -14.27 2.30 12.32
N ASP A 321 -13.14 1.61 12.42
CA ASP A 321 -12.72 0.83 13.58
C ASP A 321 -11.53 1.53 14.28
N VAL A 322 -11.04 0.92 15.35
CA VAL A 322 -9.94 1.43 16.16
C VAL A 322 -8.86 0.36 16.32
N VAL A 323 -7.66 0.78 16.67
CA VAL A 323 -6.60 -0.16 17.09
C VAL A 323 -7.12 -1.03 18.22
N ARG A 324 -7.04 -2.33 18.03
CA ARG A 324 -7.62 -3.33 18.96
C ARG A 324 -6.84 -4.63 19.01
N ILE A 325 -7.11 -5.41 20.03
CA ILE A 325 -6.64 -6.79 20.16
C ILE A 325 -7.61 -7.72 19.44
N ALA A 326 -7.06 -8.69 18.71
CA ALA A 326 -7.80 -9.74 18.05
C ALA A 326 -7.17 -11.12 18.33
N ASN A 327 -7.96 -12.19 18.13
CA ASN A 327 -7.50 -13.56 18.33
C ASN A 327 -6.99 -14.13 17.00
N LEU A 328 -5.74 -14.60 16.99
CA LEU A 328 -5.09 -15.17 15.82
C LEU A 328 -5.70 -16.51 15.42
N GLY A 329 -6.10 -17.33 16.40
CA GLY A 329 -6.60 -18.69 16.18
C GLY A 329 -7.93 -18.78 15.41
N VAL A 330 -8.69 -17.68 15.31
CA VAL A 330 -9.94 -17.63 14.53
C VAL A 330 -9.73 -17.14 13.09
N ARG A 331 -8.51 -16.67 12.74
CA ARG A 331 -8.17 -16.14 11.41
C ARG A 331 -7.80 -17.28 10.46
N ARG A 332 -8.59 -17.44 9.39
CA ARG A 332 -8.34 -18.47 8.36
C ARG A 332 -7.45 -17.97 7.22
N ASP A 333 -7.22 -16.67 7.16
CA ASP A 333 -6.45 -15.96 6.15
C ASP A 333 -5.02 -15.60 6.60
N PHE A 334 -4.57 -16.12 7.74
CA PHE A 334 -3.18 -16.04 8.16
C PHE A 334 -2.26 -16.65 7.09
N CYS A 335 -1.27 -15.91 6.62
CA CYS A 335 -0.40 -16.33 5.51
C CYS A 335 1.09 -16.33 5.86
N GLY A 336 1.50 -15.83 7.03
CA GLY A 336 2.89 -15.87 7.45
C GLY A 336 3.18 -14.96 8.64
N ALA A 337 4.39 -15.09 9.17
CA ALA A 337 4.91 -14.20 10.20
C ALA A 337 6.40 -13.97 10.03
N VAL A 338 6.90 -12.83 10.52
CA VAL A 338 8.33 -12.51 10.55
C VAL A 338 8.72 -11.93 11.91
N ARG A 339 9.94 -12.23 12.33
CA ARG A 339 10.59 -11.63 13.50
C ARG A 339 11.54 -10.55 13.05
N ILE A 340 11.32 -9.34 13.54
CA ILE A 340 12.22 -8.22 13.30
C ILE A 340 13.39 -8.36 14.29
N ASN A 341 14.60 -8.43 13.75
CA ASN A 341 15.83 -8.50 14.55
C ASN A 341 16.30 -7.08 14.88
N TYR A 342 16.40 -6.73 16.17
CA TYR A 342 16.85 -5.42 16.66
C TYR A 342 17.55 -5.55 18.01
#